data_dc1b476fcbbe7e912689464fcf2da67a
#
_entry.id   dc1b476fcbbe7e912689464fcf2da67a
#
_cell.length_a   1.000
_cell.length_b   1.000
_cell.length_c   1.000
_cell.angle_alpha   90.00
_cell.angle_beta   90.00
_cell.angle_gamma   90.00
#
_symmetry.space_group_name_H-M   'P 1'
#
loop_
_entity.id
_entity.type
_entity.pdbx_description
1 polymer ?
#
loop_
_entity_poly.entity_id
_entity_poly.type
_entity_poly.pdbx_seq_one_letter_code
_entity_poly.pdbx_strand_id
1 'polypeptide(L)'
;MKIERNNLRVNVEVIDELLNVIASSVGSLSNPTRLSNTFRSVKGFKIKNETITNYIDCFIDAYILSKSYRYNIKGRSYIDTPLKYYFTDIGLRNARLNFRQQEENHIMENILYNELTARGFNVDVGVVEYHHLDEQGKKVRTQLEVDFVVNNASKRYYIQSALSVADEEKRSQEVNSLNRIDDSYAKIVVVRDNILSWTDECGVQYINIEDFLLERINEL
;
A
#
# COMPACT_ATOMS: atom_id res chain seq x y z
N MET A 1 -17.56 -25.56 -7.94
CA MET A 1 -18.55 -24.46 -8.07
C MET A 1 -18.18 -23.71 -9.35
N LYS A 2 -18.94 -23.92 -10.46
CA LYS A 2 -18.73 -23.16 -11.69
C LYS A 2 -19.27 -21.75 -11.44
N ILE A 3 -18.38 -20.78 -11.33
CA ILE A 3 -18.76 -19.37 -11.40
C ILE A 3 -19.08 -19.11 -12.86
N GLU A 4 -20.35 -19.05 -13.20
CA GLU A 4 -20.83 -18.53 -14.47
C GLU A 4 -20.50 -17.03 -14.50
N ARG A 5 -19.32 -16.69 -15.00
CA ARG A 5 -18.96 -15.31 -15.31
C ARG A 5 -19.69 -14.93 -16.58
N ASN A 6 -20.85 -14.30 -16.38
CA ASN A 6 -21.67 -13.70 -17.41
C ASN A 6 -20.81 -12.94 -18.43
N ASN A 7 -20.90 -13.35 -19.72
CA ASN A 7 -20.76 -12.59 -20.97
C ASN A 7 -20.10 -11.19 -20.86
N LEU A 8 -18.98 -11.06 -20.18
CA LEU A 8 -18.09 -9.92 -20.33
C LEU A 8 -17.58 -9.97 -21.79
N ARG A 9 -18.08 -9.08 -22.65
CA ARG A 9 -17.38 -8.78 -23.90
C ARG A 9 -16.01 -8.22 -23.50
N VAL A 10 -15.05 -9.13 -23.41
CA VAL A 10 -13.69 -8.81 -22.98
C VAL A 10 -13.06 -7.96 -24.07
N ASN A 11 -12.80 -6.70 -23.76
CA ASN A 11 -11.94 -5.87 -24.61
C ASN A 11 -10.50 -6.06 -24.12
N VAL A 12 -9.74 -6.88 -24.85
CA VAL A 12 -8.35 -7.24 -24.50
C VAL A 12 -7.46 -6.01 -24.40
N GLU A 13 -7.63 -5.03 -25.29
CA GLU A 13 -6.87 -3.78 -25.27
C GLU A 13 -7.11 -2.98 -23.97
N VAL A 14 -8.37 -2.93 -23.52
CA VAL A 14 -8.73 -2.26 -22.27
C VAL A 14 -8.15 -2.97 -21.05
N ILE A 15 -8.20 -4.30 -21.02
CA ILE A 15 -7.61 -5.10 -19.93
C ILE A 15 -6.12 -4.87 -19.87
N ASP A 16 -5.45 -4.95 -21.03
CA ASP A 16 -4.00 -4.79 -21.13
C ASP A 16 -3.55 -3.41 -20.62
N GLU A 17 -4.24 -2.38 -21.05
CA GLU A 17 -3.94 -1.02 -20.64
C GLU A 17 -4.29 -0.74 -19.16
N LEU A 18 -5.37 -1.31 -18.65
CA LEU A 18 -5.72 -1.19 -17.23
C LEU A 18 -4.60 -1.75 -16.35
N LEU A 19 -4.04 -2.89 -16.75
CA LEU A 19 -2.92 -3.48 -16.02
C LEU A 19 -1.68 -2.58 -16.06
N ASN A 20 -1.41 -1.90 -17.19
CA ASN A 20 -0.33 -0.92 -17.29
C ASN A 20 -0.55 0.30 -16.39
N VAL A 21 -1.79 0.82 -16.34
CA VAL A 21 -2.15 1.93 -15.46
C VAL A 21 -1.96 1.56 -13.99
N ILE A 22 -2.37 0.35 -13.60
CA ILE A 22 -2.18 -0.13 -12.23
C ILE A 22 -0.68 -0.34 -11.95
N ALA A 23 0.08 -0.89 -12.91
CA ALA A 23 1.52 -1.08 -12.76
C ALA A 23 2.27 0.24 -12.53
N SER A 24 1.85 1.31 -13.22
CA SER A 24 2.44 2.65 -13.07
C SER A 24 2.04 3.37 -11.78
N SER A 25 1.02 2.88 -11.07
CA SER A 25 0.49 3.45 -9.82
C SER A 25 0.47 2.45 -8.67
N VAL A 26 1.33 1.43 -8.72
CA VAL A 26 1.44 0.42 -7.66
C VAL A 26 1.69 1.09 -6.32
N GLY A 27 1.06 0.59 -5.25
CA GLY A 27 1.18 1.18 -3.91
C GLY A 27 0.45 2.53 -3.72
N SER A 28 -0.08 3.13 -4.79
CA SER A 28 -0.86 4.38 -4.66
C SER A 28 -2.34 4.10 -4.42
N LEU A 29 -2.96 4.95 -3.60
CA LEU A 29 -4.40 4.88 -3.36
C LEU A 29 -5.19 5.08 -4.66
N SER A 30 -6.03 4.13 -5.01
CA SER A 30 -6.83 4.16 -6.24
C SER A 30 -8.24 3.64 -6.03
N ASN A 31 -9.14 3.99 -6.94
CA ASN A 31 -10.49 3.47 -7.02
C ASN A 31 -10.96 3.41 -8.48
N PRO A 32 -12.05 2.70 -8.80
CA PRO A 32 -12.53 2.56 -10.17
C PRO A 32 -12.82 3.90 -10.86
N THR A 33 -13.27 4.91 -10.13
CA THR A 33 -13.53 6.25 -10.68
C THR A 33 -12.23 6.96 -11.08
N ARG A 34 -11.20 6.91 -10.23
CA ARG A 34 -9.88 7.48 -10.56
C ARG A 34 -9.28 6.78 -11.78
N LEU A 35 -9.34 5.45 -11.83
CA LEU A 35 -8.87 4.66 -12.97
C LEU A 35 -9.65 5.01 -14.25
N SER A 36 -10.98 5.11 -14.20
CA SER A 36 -11.81 5.54 -15.33
C SER A 36 -11.44 6.93 -15.85
N ASN A 37 -11.14 7.86 -14.94
CA ASN A 37 -10.70 9.21 -15.33
C ASN A 37 -9.31 9.19 -15.97
N THR A 38 -8.39 8.38 -15.46
CA THR A 38 -7.05 8.18 -16.06
C THR A 38 -7.19 7.62 -17.48
N PHE A 39 -8.03 6.60 -17.67
CA PHE A 39 -8.31 6.05 -19.00
C PHE A 39 -8.82 7.12 -19.98
N ARG A 40 -9.77 7.93 -19.53
CA ARG A 40 -10.33 8.99 -20.35
C ARG A 40 -9.28 10.04 -20.73
N SER A 41 -8.39 10.40 -19.83
CA SER A 41 -7.34 11.40 -20.08
C SER A 41 -6.22 10.86 -20.98
N VAL A 42 -5.85 9.58 -20.83
CA VAL A 42 -4.71 8.99 -21.56
C VAL A 42 -5.14 8.43 -22.92
N LYS A 43 -6.31 7.79 -23.01
CA LYS A 43 -6.78 7.06 -24.19
C LYS A 43 -7.95 7.73 -24.91
N GLY A 44 -8.52 8.80 -24.36
CA GLY A 44 -9.63 9.54 -25.00
C GLY A 44 -11.00 8.86 -24.94
N PHE A 45 -11.14 7.69 -24.33
CA PHE A 45 -12.42 7.01 -24.21
C PHE A 45 -12.78 6.68 -22.75
N LYS A 46 -14.09 6.59 -22.48
CA LYS A 46 -14.64 6.38 -21.14
C LYS A 46 -14.98 4.90 -20.93
N ILE A 47 -14.51 4.36 -19.83
CA ILE A 47 -14.85 3.02 -19.35
C ILE A 47 -15.75 3.18 -18.12
N LYS A 48 -16.80 2.33 -18.02
CA LYS A 48 -17.66 2.30 -16.83
C LYS A 48 -16.88 1.78 -15.62
N ASN A 49 -17.16 2.36 -14.46
CA ASN A 49 -16.53 1.93 -13.20
C ASN A 49 -16.75 0.44 -12.91
N GLU A 50 -17.96 -0.07 -13.19
CA GLU A 50 -18.28 -1.49 -13.04
C GLU A 50 -17.38 -2.39 -13.90
N THR A 51 -17.09 -1.99 -15.14
CA THR A 51 -16.19 -2.73 -16.03
C THR A 51 -14.77 -2.77 -15.49
N ILE A 52 -14.29 -1.64 -14.95
CA ILE A 52 -12.97 -1.56 -14.31
C ILE A 52 -12.91 -2.46 -13.07
N THR A 53 -13.93 -2.42 -12.22
CA THR A 53 -14.02 -3.29 -11.05
C THR A 53 -13.96 -4.76 -11.44
N ASN A 54 -14.76 -5.17 -12.43
CA ASN A 54 -14.78 -6.54 -12.90
C ASN A 54 -13.41 -7.01 -13.46
N TYR A 55 -12.70 -6.13 -14.16
CA TYR A 55 -11.36 -6.47 -14.65
C TYR A 55 -10.31 -6.57 -13.53
N ILE A 56 -10.38 -5.67 -12.53
CA ILE A 56 -9.53 -5.76 -11.35
C ILE A 56 -9.79 -7.08 -10.60
N ASP A 57 -11.06 -7.45 -10.43
CA ASP A 57 -11.41 -8.72 -9.79
C ASP A 57 -10.87 -9.93 -10.58
N CYS A 58 -10.87 -9.86 -11.93
CA CYS A 58 -10.22 -10.87 -12.75
C CYS A 58 -8.70 -10.95 -12.51
N PHE A 59 -8.03 -9.83 -12.35
CA PHE A 59 -6.59 -9.82 -12.03
C PHE A 59 -6.31 -10.40 -10.65
N ILE A 60 -7.18 -10.12 -9.67
CA ILE A 60 -7.05 -10.67 -8.30
C ILE A 60 -7.30 -12.18 -8.32
N ASP A 61 -8.34 -12.64 -9.00
CA ASP A 61 -8.66 -14.06 -9.15
C ASP A 61 -7.59 -14.85 -9.91
N ALA A 62 -6.84 -14.18 -10.81
CA ALA A 62 -5.72 -14.74 -11.52
C ALA A 62 -4.38 -14.64 -10.75
N TYR A 63 -4.42 -14.15 -9.53
CA TYR A 63 -3.22 -13.92 -8.69
C TYR A 63 -2.18 -13.00 -9.34
N ILE A 64 -2.60 -12.06 -10.19
CA ILE A 64 -1.73 -11.03 -10.77
C ILE A 64 -1.63 -9.85 -9.80
N LEU A 65 -2.75 -9.50 -9.18
CA LEU A 65 -2.86 -8.41 -8.22
C LEU A 65 -3.39 -8.90 -6.88
N SER A 66 -2.96 -8.22 -5.83
CA SER A 66 -3.59 -8.24 -4.52
C SER A 66 -4.15 -6.85 -4.19
N LYS A 67 -5.20 -6.79 -3.36
CA LYS A 67 -5.75 -5.54 -2.86
C LYS A 67 -5.55 -5.42 -1.35
N SER A 68 -5.19 -4.23 -0.90
CA SER A 68 -5.11 -3.88 0.51
C SER A 68 -6.18 -2.86 0.85
N TYR A 69 -6.95 -3.15 1.90
CA TYR A 69 -8.00 -2.27 2.40
C TYR A 69 -7.41 -1.17 3.28
N ARG A 70 -8.13 -0.08 3.42
CA ARG A 70 -7.76 0.96 4.38
C ARG A 70 -8.43 0.70 5.73
N TYR A 71 -7.66 0.81 6.78
CA TYR A 71 -8.12 0.63 8.15
C TYR A 71 -7.88 1.89 8.97
N ASN A 72 -8.96 2.49 9.47
CA ASN A 72 -8.86 3.61 10.41
C ASN A 72 -8.43 3.07 11.77
N ILE A 73 -7.19 3.37 12.16
CA ILE A 73 -6.56 2.83 13.38
C ILE A 73 -7.29 3.31 14.63
N LYS A 74 -7.61 4.61 14.72
CA LYS A 74 -8.34 5.18 15.86
C LYS A 74 -9.81 4.80 15.87
N GLY A 75 -10.45 4.82 14.71
CA GLY A 75 -11.89 4.47 14.58
C GLY A 75 -12.16 2.97 14.57
N ARG A 76 -11.12 2.12 14.45
CA ARG A 76 -11.21 0.66 14.40
C ARG A 76 -12.21 0.15 13.37
N SER A 77 -12.18 0.74 12.16
CA SER A 77 -13.12 0.45 11.08
C SER A 77 -12.43 0.46 9.73
N TYR A 78 -12.95 -0.36 8.81
CA TYR A 78 -12.50 -0.35 7.43
C TYR A 78 -13.07 0.84 6.66
N ILE A 79 -12.31 1.28 5.67
CA ILE A 79 -12.67 2.33 4.72
C ILE A 79 -12.70 1.67 3.35
N ASP A 80 -13.87 1.63 2.72
CA ASP A 80 -14.12 0.87 1.50
C ASP A 80 -13.29 1.36 0.30
N THR A 81 -13.09 2.66 0.17
CA THR A 81 -12.34 3.25 -0.95
C THR A 81 -11.66 4.56 -0.53
N PRO A 82 -10.55 4.96 -1.17
CA PRO A 82 -9.75 4.22 -2.15
C PRO A 82 -8.95 3.08 -1.52
N LEU A 83 -8.47 2.13 -2.35
CA LEU A 83 -7.66 0.97 -1.98
C LEU A 83 -6.24 1.11 -2.55
N LYS A 84 -5.30 0.29 -2.06
CA LYS A 84 -4.02 0.06 -2.75
C LYS A 84 -4.06 -1.30 -3.48
N TYR A 85 -3.35 -1.35 -4.59
CA TYR A 85 -3.15 -2.58 -5.36
C TYR A 85 -1.66 -2.87 -5.46
N TYR A 86 -1.30 -4.13 -5.25
CA TYR A 86 0.07 -4.62 -5.31
C TYR A 86 0.16 -5.76 -6.32
N PHE A 87 1.25 -5.81 -7.08
CA PHE A 87 1.55 -6.94 -7.93
C PHE A 87 2.09 -8.10 -7.09
N THR A 88 1.61 -9.30 -7.33
CA THR A 88 2.14 -10.51 -6.68
C THR A 88 3.55 -10.84 -7.16
N ASP A 89 3.91 -10.36 -8.33
CA ASP A 89 5.23 -10.49 -8.93
C ASP A 89 5.74 -9.13 -9.43
N ILE A 90 6.83 -8.64 -8.84
CA ILE A 90 7.46 -7.37 -9.23
C ILE A 90 8.10 -7.45 -10.62
N GLY A 91 8.59 -8.61 -11.04
CA GLY A 91 9.11 -8.83 -12.39
C GLY A 91 8.02 -8.61 -13.44
N LEU A 92 6.82 -9.12 -13.18
CA LEU A 92 5.65 -8.90 -14.04
C LEU A 92 5.28 -7.40 -14.10
N ARG A 93 5.24 -6.71 -12.96
CA ARG A 93 5.01 -5.26 -12.90
C ARG A 93 6.02 -4.51 -13.76
N ASN A 94 7.30 -4.80 -13.59
CA ASN A 94 8.37 -4.12 -14.29
C ASN A 94 8.36 -4.41 -15.80
N ALA A 95 8.07 -5.66 -16.19
CA ALA A 95 7.90 -6.05 -17.58
C ALA A 95 6.76 -5.31 -18.27
N ARG A 96 5.61 -5.10 -17.57
CA ARG A 96 4.48 -4.29 -18.07
C ARG A 96 4.89 -2.86 -18.42
N LEU A 97 5.85 -2.30 -17.73
CA LEU A 97 6.37 -0.94 -17.92
C LEU A 97 7.67 -0.90 -18.75
N ASN A 98 8.03 -2.01 -19.40
CA ASN A 98 9.28 -2.15 -20.15
C ASN A 98 10.50 -1.75 -19.32
N PHE A 99 10.49 -2.00 -18.01
CA PHE A 99 11.56 -1.68 -17.06
C PHE A 99 11.95 -0.18 -17.03
N ARG A 100 11.06 0.73 -17.45
CA ARG A 100 11.35 2.17 -17.55
C ARG A 100 11.02 2.95 -16.28
N GLN A 101 10.10 2.45 -15.45
CA GLN A 101 9.69 3.10 -14.20
C GLN A 101 10.21 2.27 -13.02
N GLN A 102 11.25 2.77 -12.38
CA GLN A 102 11.87 2.15 -11.21
C GLN A 102 11.71 3.09 -10.02
N GLU A 103 10.47 3.28 -9.58
CA GLU A 103 10.15 4.02 -8.37
C GLU A 103 10.45 3.11 -7.16
N GLU A 104 11.67 3.21 -6.63
CA GLU A 104 12.20 2.32 -5.63
C GLU A 104 11.32 2.24 -4.37
N ASN A 105 10.73 3.34 -3.93
CA ASN A 105 9.81 3.38 -2.79
C ASN A 105 8.57 2.49 -3.02
N HIS A 106 7.91 2.61 -4.16
CA HIS A 106 6.75 1.79 -4.49
C HIS A 106 7.09 0.32 -4.71
N ILE A 107 8.27 0.04 -5.29
CA ILE A 107 8.77 -1.33 -5.45
C ILE A 107 9.04 -1.94 -4.06
N MET A 108 9.72 -1.21 -3.19
CA MET A 108 10.01 -1.64 -1.83
C MET A 108 8.72 -1.91 -1.04
N GLU A 109 7.75 -1.00 -1.10
CA GLU A 109 6.45 -1.16 -0.46
C GLU A 109 5.74 -2.43 -0.98
N ASN A 110 5.74 -2.66 -2.30
CA ASN A 110 5.15 -3.89 -2.86
C ASN A 110 5.88 -5.17 -2.41
N ILE A 111 7.21 -5.15 -2.32
CA ILE A 111 8.00 -6.29 -1.81
C ILE A 111 7.60 -6.60 -0.37
N LEU A 112 7.54 -5.58 0.49
CA LEU A 112 7.14 -5.76 1.88
C LEU A 112 5.71 -6.29 2.02
N TYR A 113 4.77 -5.77 1.23
CA TYR A 113 3.40 -6.28 1.19
C TYR A 113 3.35 -7.78 0.85
N ASN A 114 4.06 -8.18 -0.21
CA ASN A 114 4.11 -9.57 -0.65
C ASN A 114 4.73 -10.47 0.41
N GLU A 115 5.83 -10.05 1.03
CA GLU A 115 6.51 -10.81 2.08
C GLU A 115 5.61 -11.00 3.30
N LEU A 116 4.98 -9.92 3.80
CA LEU A 116 4.06 -9.97 4.92
C LEU A 116 2.88 -10.92 4.65
N THR A 117 2.32 -10.84 3.45
CA THR A 117 1.21 -11.71 3.02
C THR A 117 1.65 -13.18 2.89
N ALA A 118 2.85 -13.42 2.32
CA ALA A 118 3.42 -14.77 2.19
C ALA A 118 3.69 -15.43 3.55
N ARG A 119 3.99 -14.63 4.58
CA ARG A 119 4.11 -15.11 5.97
C ARG A 119 2.77 -15.33 6.67
N GLY A 120 1.65 -15.14 5.98
CA GLY A 120 0.30 -15.39 6.50
C GLY A 120 -0.29 -14.26 7.34
N PHE A 121 0.26 -13.06 7.26
CA PHE A 121 -0.33 -11.88 7.90
C PHE A 121 -1.50 -11.32 7.10
N ASN A 122 -2.48 -10.74 7.80
CA ASN A 122 -3.46 -9.84 7.21
C ASN A 122 -2.85 -8.44 7.16
N VAL A 123 -2.80 -7.85 5.95
CA VAL A 123 -2.09 -6.59 5.69
C VAL A 123 -3.05 -5.55 5.14
N ASP A 124 -3.27 -4.50 5.90
CA ASP A 124 -4.11 -3.36 5.55
C ASP A 124 -3.28 -2.07 5.48
N VAL A 125 -3.77 -1.07 4.77
CA VAL A 125 -3.21 0.30 4.80
C VAL A 125 -3.77 1.04 6.01
N GLY A 126 -2.90 1.56 6.87
CA GLY A 126 -3.31 2.30 8.05
C GLY A 126 -3.73 3.73 7.74
N VAL A 127 -4.75 4.22 8.44
CA VAL A 127 -5.16 5.63 8.42
C VAL A 127 -5.20 6.16 9.85
N VAL A 128 -4.42 7.19 10.10
CA VAL A 128 -4.42 7.93 11.37
C VAL A 128 -5.05 9.30 11.15
N GLU A 129 -6.16 9.55 11.82
CA GLU A 129 -6.84 10.83 11.75
C GLU A 129 -6.48 11.70 12.95
N TYR A 130 -6.19 12.96 12.68
CA TYR A 130 -5.99 13.95 13.72
C TYR A 130 -6.57 15.30 13.32
N HIS A 131 -6.83 16.13 14.32
CA HIS A 131 -7.32 17.47 14.13
C HIS A 131 -6.26 18.47 14.57
N HIS A 132 -6.10 19.53 13.80
CA HIS A 132 -5.26 20.67 14.15
C HIS A 132 -5.96 21.97 13.74
N LEU A 133 -5.45 23.09 14.21
CA LEU A 133 -5.89 24.40 13.76
C LEU A 133 -5.01 24.84 12.58
N ASP A 134 -5.64 25.35 11.52
CA ASP A 134 -4.90 25.99 10.43
C ASP A 134 -4.40 27.39 10.84
N GLU A 135 -3.69 28.06 9.94
CA GLU A 135 -3.15 29.41 10.17
C GLU A 135 -4.25 30.46 10.48
N GLN A 136 -5.51 30.18 10.15
CA GLN A 136 -6.67 31.02 10.40
C GLN A 136 -7.43 30.62 11.68
N GLY A 137 -6.92 29.64 12.46
CA GLY A 137 -7.55 29.13 13.66
C GLY A 137 -8.75 28.21 13.43
N LYS A 138 -8.99 27.76 12.19
CA LYS A 138 -10.06 26.83 11.87
C LYS A 138 -9.63 25.40 12.11
N LYS A 139 -10.50 24.59 12.73
CA LYS A 139 -10.25 23.18 12.97
C LYS A 139 -10.25 22.40 11.63
N VAL A 140 -9.11 21.81 11.29
CA VAL A 140 -8.91 21.00 10.10
C VAL A 140 -8.68 19.54 10.50
N ARG A 141 -9.31 18.62 9.77
CA ARG A 141 -9.09 17.17 9.90
C ARG A 141 -8.06 16.75 8.86
N THR A 142 -7.00 16.11 9.32
CA THR A 142 -5.96 15.56 8.46
C THR A 142 -5.89 14.05 8.65
N GLN A 143 -5.62 13.33 7.56
CA GLN A 143 -5.37 11.91 7.54
C GLN A 143 -3.91 11.68 7.18
N LEU A 144 -3.20 10.89 7.98
CA LEU A 144 -1.88 10.37 7.67
C LEU A 144 -2.02 8.88 7.34
N GLU A 145 -1.17 8.44 6.45
CA GLU A 145 -1.09 7.04 6.05
C GLU A 145 -0.01 6.32 6.88
N VAL A 146 -0.29 5.08 7.23
CA VAL A 146 0.70 4.09 7.67
C VAL A 146 0.70 3.02 6.61
N ASP A 147 1.84 2.72 6.01
CA ASP A 147 1.91 1.82 4.86
C ASP A 147 1.24 0.48 5.16
N PHE A 148 1.50 -0.09 6.34
CA PHE A 148 0.91 -1.37 6.71
C PHE A 148 0.45 -1.42 8.16
N VAL A 149 -0.79 -1.87 8.35
CA VAL A 149 -1.32 -2.42 9.60
C VAL A 149 -1.34 -3.93 9.44
N VAL A 150 -0.48 -4.61 10.18
CA VAL A 150 -0.23 -6.04 10.03
C VAL A 150 -0.82 -6.78 11.22
N ASN A 151 -1.69 -7.73 10.96
CA ASN A 151 -2.36 -8.50 12.02
C ASN A 151 -2.11 -9.99 11.83
N ASN A 152 -1.76 -10.67 12.94
CA ASN A 152 -1.73 -12.12 13.02
C ASN A 152 -2.21 -12.56 14.41
N ALA A 153 -3.41 -13.10 14.48
CA ALA A 153 -4.07 -13.50 15.72
C ALA A 153 -4.11 -12.34 16.74
N SER A 154 -3.34 -12.44 17.84
CA SER A 154 -3.29 -11.43 18.89
C SER A 154 -2.21 -10.35 18.68
N LYS A 155 -1.34 -10.52 17.69
CA LYS A 155 -0.24 -9.59 17.40
C LYS A 155 -0.66 -8.58 16.35
N ARG A 156 -0.28 -7.33 16.56
CA ARG A 156 -0.42 -6.24 15.58
C ARG A 156 0.90 -5.47 15.49
N TYR A 157 1.22 -5.07 14.26
CA TYR A 157 2.37 -4.23 13.97
C TYR A 157 1.95 -3.08 13.07
N TYR A 158 2.58 -1.93 13.23
CA TYR A 158 2.48 -0.79 12.33
C TYR A 158 3.81 -0.64 11.62
N ILE A 159 3.80 -0.77 10.31
CA ILE A 159 5.04 -0.79 9.53
C ILE A 159 5.00 0.34 8.50
N GLN A 160 6.10 1.08 8.43
CA GLN A 160 6.36 2.11 7.43
C GLN A 160 7.57 1.71 6.61
N SER A 161 7.55 1.95 5.30
CA SER A 161 8.67 1.73 4.40
C SER A 161 9.37 3.05 4.10
N ALA A 162 10.70 3.10 4.22
CA ALA A 162 11.49 4.28 3.96
C ALA A 162 12.75 3.94 3.15
N LEU A 163 13.09 4.77 2.16
CA LEU A 163 14.35 4.58 1.45
C LEU A 163 15.55 4.94 2.32
N SER A 164 15.42 6.01 3.10
CA SER A 164 16.50 6.51 3.96
C SER A 164 15.93 7.21 5.18
N VAL A 165 16.65 7.08 6.30
CA VAL A 165 16.38 7.78 7.57
C VAL A 165 17.61 8.54 8.08
N ALA A 166 18.60 8.76 7.23
CA ALA A 166 19.85 9.43 7.59
C ALA A 166 19.65 10.90 7.95
N ASP A 167 18.66 11.55 7.35
CA ASP A 167 18.25 12.92 7.60
C ASP A 167 17.15 12.96 8.66
N GLU A 168 17.31 13.78 9.69
CA GLU A 168 16.34 13.91 10.79
C GLU A 168 14.98 14.43 10.34
N GLU A 169 14.96 15.35 9.37
CA GLU A 169 13.72 15.86 8.79
C GLU A 169 12.94 14.75 8.07
N LYS A 170 13.61 13.98 7.22
CA LYS A 170 13.00 12.83 6.55
C LYS A 170 12.53 11.78 7.54
N ARG A 171 13.36 11.43 8.51
CA ARG A 171 12.98 10.50 9.57
C ARG A 171 11.74 10.96 10.31
N SER A 172 11.67 12.23 10.69
CA SER A 172 10.50 12.82 11.37
C SER A 172 9.23 12.75 10.51
N GLN A 173 9.34 12.93 9.18
CA GLN A 173 8.23 12.80 8.26
C GLN A 173 7.73 11.35 8.20
N GLU A 174 8.62 10.37 8.08
CA GLU A 174 8.26 8.95 8.00
C GLU A 174 7.58 8.44 9.27
N VAL A 175 8.01 8.88 10.46
CA VAL A 175 7.41 8.42 11.72
C VAL A 175 6.23 9.26 12.20
N ASN A 176 5.90 10.36 11.53
CA ASN A 176 4.81 11.26 11.96
C ASN A 176 3.47 10.53 12.13
N SER A 177 3.13 9.61 11.23
CA SER A 177 1.94 8.78 11.34
C SER A 177 2.01 7.83 12.52
N LEU A 178 3.14 7.15 12.72
CA LEU A 178 3.38 6.19 13.79
C LEU A 178 3.32 6.84 15.17
N ASN A 179 3.92 8.03 15.32
CA ASN A 179 3.96 8.78 16.59
C ASN A 179 2.58 9.28 17.04
N ARG A 180 1.58 9.28 16.14
CA ARG A 180 0.19 9.67 16.45
C ARG A 180 -0.72 8.50 16.82
N ILE A 181 -0.16 7.29 16.88
CA ILE A 181 -0.87 6.09 17.32
C ILE A 181 -0.61 5.91 18.81
N ASP A 182 -1.67 5.95 19.61
CA ASP A 182 -1.61 5.99 21.07
C ASP A 182 -1.75 4.59 21.71
N ASP A 183 -1.56 3.50 20.96
CA ASP A 183 -1.56 2.14 21.49
C ASP A 183 -0.14 1.58 21.68
N SER A 184 -0.05 0.41 22.29
CA SER A 184 1.20 -0.25 22.66
C SER A 184 1.72 -1.27 21.64
N TYR A 185 1.11 -1.34 20.45
CA TYR A 185 1.59 -2.25 19.42
C TYR A 185 2.91 -1.78 18.82
N ALA A 186 3.72 -2.72 18.37
CA ALA A 186 5.04 -2.44 17.82
C ALA A 186 4.94 -1.56 16.57
N LYS A 187 5.83 -0.57 16.49
CA LYS A 187 5.97 0.39 15.39
C LYS A 187 7.33 0.18 14.75
N ILE A 188 7.36 -0.06 13.46
CA ILE A 188 8.57 -0.47 12.74
C ILE A 188 8.71 0.40 11.50
N VAL A 189 9.91 0.89 11.26
CA VAL A 189 10.32 1.50 9.98
C VAL A 189 11.30 0.55 9.31
N VAL A 190 10.90 0.01 8.17
CA VAL A 190 11.80 -0.79 7.34
C VAL A 190 12.53 0.14 6.38
N VAL A 191 13.85 0.11 6.40
CA VAL A 191 14.71 1.05 5.69
C VAL A 191 15.50 0.32 4.60
N ARG A 192 15.55 0.89 3.38
CA ARG A 192 16.36 0.33 2.30
C ARG A 192 17.86 0.48 2.55
N ASP A 193 18.27 1.61 3.12
CA ASP A 193 19.67 1.87 3.38
C ASP A 193 20.23 0.87 4.38
N ASN A 194 21.51 0.51 4.20
CA ASN A 194 22.18 -0.43 5.08
C ASN A 194 22.47 0.24 6.44
N ILE A 195 21.58 0.01 7.39
CA ILE A 195 21.66 0.49 8.77
C ILE A 195 21.76 -0.70 9.74
N LEU A 196 22.36 -0.48 10.89
CA LEU A 196 22.19 -1.37 12.03
C LEU A 196 20.82 -1.14 12.64
N SER A 197 20.12 -2.20 13.03
CA SER A 197 18.81 -2.09 13.68
C SER A 197 18.91 -1.36 15.02
N TRP A 198 18.00 -0.45 15.29
CA TRP A 198 17.96 0.34 16.52
C TRP A 198 16.51 0.74 16.86
N THR A 199 16.30 1.23 18.07
CA THR A 199 15.01 1.74 18.55
C THR A 199 15.17 3.17 19.02
N ASP A 200 14.26 4.06 18.62
CA ASP A 200 14.28 5.45 19.07
C ASP A 200 13.62 5.63 20.46
N GLU A 201 13.68 6.88 20.96
CA GLU A 201 13.11 7.25 22.26
C GLU A 201 11.57 7.09 22.32
N CYS A 202 10.89 7.09 21.16
CA CYS A 202 9.45 6.86 21.03
C CYS A 202 9.08 5.37 20.94
N GLY A 203 10.07 4.47 20.96
CA GLY A 203 9.88 3.03 20.84
C GLY A 203 9.64 2.56 19.40
N VAL A 204 9.94 3.38 18.39
CA VAL A 204 9.90 2.99 16.98
C VAL A 204 11.18 2.23 16.63
N GLN A 205 11.05 1.04 16.10
CA GLN A 205 12.15 0.20 15.64
C GLN A 205 12.51 0.52 14.20
N TYR A 206 13.79 0.60 13.89
CA TYR A 206 14.33 0.79 12.54
C TYR A 206 15.10 -0.46 12.16
N ILE A 207 14.73 -1.06 11.04
CA ILE A 207 15.31 -2.33 10.57
C ILE A 207 15.68 -2.18 9.10
N ASN A 208 16.86 -2.67 8.71
CA ASN A 208 17.26 -2.77 7.31
C ASN A 208 16.35 -3.75 6.57
N ILE A 209 16.03 -3.48 5.30
CA ILE A 209 15.14 -4.34 4.52
C ILE A 209 15.66 -5.76 4.36
N GLU A 210 16.98 -5.97 4.21
CA GLU A 210 17.56 -7.30 4.06
C GLU A 210 17.36 -8.10 5.35
N ASP A 211 17.65 -7.51 6.51
CA ASP A 211 17.42 -8.12 7.81
C ASP A 211 15.93 -8.44 8.01
N PHE A 212 15.05 -7.50 7.66
CA PHE A 212 13.61 -7.70 7.75
C PHE A 212 13.11 -8.88 6.88
N LEU A 213 13.65 -9.04 5.67
CA LEU A 213 13.27 -10.11 4.76
C LEU A 213 13.87 -11.47 5.17
N LEU A 214 15.07 -11.48 5.75
CA LEU A 214 15.79 -12.70 6.16
C LEU A 214 15.40 -13.17 7.56
N GLU A 215 15.10 -12.25 8.47
CA GLU A 215 14.62 -12.58 9.81
C GLU A 215 13.14 -12.94 9.81
N ARG A 216 12.77 -13.88 10.68
CA ARG A 216 11.37 -14.21 10.91
C ARG A 216 10.75 -13.14 11.79
N ILE A 217 9.71 -12.43 11.31
CA ILE A 217 8.94 -11.45 12.11
C ILE A 217 8.42 -12.06 13.43
N ASN A 218 8.38 -13.38 13.55
CA ASN A 218 8.01 -14.07 14.79
C ASN A 218 9.03 -13.88 15.93
N GLU A 219 10.18 -13.26 15.68
CA GLU A 219 11.23 -12.96 16.66
C GLU A 219 11.23 -11.49 17.07
N LEU A 220 10.29 -10.68 16.54
CA LEU A 220 10.06 -9.29 16.93
C LEU A 220 9.07 -9.19 18.10
#